data_bd99f443b2716ab80b0bb4129f8ec670
#
_entry.id   bd99f443b2716ab80b0bb4129f8ec670
#
_cell.length_a   1.000
_cell.length_b   1.000
_cell.length_c   1.000
_cell.angle_alpha   90.00
_cell.angle_beta   90.00
_cell.angle_gamma   90.00
#
_symmetry.space_group_name_H-M   'P 1'
#
loop_
_entity.id
_entity.type
_entity.pdbx_description
1 polymer ?
#
loop_
_entity_poly.entity_id
_entity_poly.type
_entity_poly.pdbx_seq_one_letter_code
_entity_poly.pdbx_strand_id
1 'polypeptide(L)'
;MARSVQTKREKALLSKLNKKGLIKRKSIKFFLFMSYLALYKFARRKYFQIKEFPSNLRLPKTNKLRILVHINGGLGDALCTRNLLNSIREICPADKVEIYFCCKNKEIFDTFFKKENLADFYISRGYFLRNFDLVLSGCTYLEYERFDKTKISRLAPQFLPVLEKGLQRQKEYNFFIKGDPYTDKLLTEKMISLCLNRINTPLFFAGFEKQDTPLTLKTVDKQTLNKYKLKGKKYIVIHYENCEKKIKDFDPTRPWPKNNWENFLKLFKQNYPDILTVQIGGKIALPSVDICLCNKTNLEELTQIINSAVFFIGGEGGLAHLAGFLKKKGIVLYGPNSEKFLSYPQNINLNSNICTSCIWVTKHWRSACPLGYKTAPCMLAITPEKVMAEVKKLL
;
A
#
# COMPACT_ATOMS: atom_id res chain seq x y z
N MET A 1 -26.50 -6.74 24.75
CA MET A 1 -25.91 -6.39 26.07
C MET A 1 -24.48 -5.87 26.04
N ALA A 2 -23.59 -6.22 25.08
CA ALA A 2 -22.20 -5.75 25.04
C ALA A 2 -22.02 -4.23 24.76
N ARG A 3 -22.88 -3.60 23.96
CA ARG A 3 -22.81 -2.14 23.64
C ARG A 3 -23.04 -1.20 24.84
N SER A 4 -23.79 -1.62 25.86
CA SER A 4 -24.11 -0.76 27.02
C SER A 4 -23.00 -0.75 28.07
N VAL A 5 -22.16 -1.78 28.13
CA VAL A 5 -21.08 -1.90 29.14
C VAL A 5 -19.86 -1.08 28.74
N GLN A 6 -19.55 -1.04 27.42
CA GLN A 6 -18.41 -0.27 26.91
C GLN A 6 -18.61 1.24 27.09
N THR A 7 -19.81 1.76 26.84
CA THR A 7 -20.15 3.18 27.04
C THR A 7 -20.11 3.63 28.50
N LYS A 8 -20.41 2.75 29.47
CA LYS A 8 -20.32 3.10 30.91
C LYS A 8 -18.85 3.18 31.38
N ARG A 9 -17.97 2.31 30.92
CA ARG A 9 -16.53 2.35 31.25
C ARG A 9 -15.83 3.57 30.62
N GLU A 10 -16.15 3.91 29.38
CA GLU A 10 -15.62 5.11 28.72
C GLU A 10 -16.09 6.40 29.41
N LYS A 11 -17.36 6.50 29.79
CA LYS A 11 -17.89 7.65 30.58
C LYS A 11 -17.22 7.75 31.94
N ALA A 12 -16.94 6.64 32.62
CA ALA A 12 -16.25 6.62 33.91
C ALA A 12 -14.76 7.02 33.77
N LEU A 13 -14.09 6.61 32.68
CA LEU A 13 -12.71 7.00 32.38
C LEU A 13 -12.60 8.49 32.04
N LEU A 14 -13.50 8.99 31.20
CA LEU A 14 -13.62 10.42 30.85
C LEU A 14 -13.92 11.29 32.07
N SER A 15 -14.80 10.82 33.00
CA SER A 15 -15.10 11.52 34.23
C SER A 15 -13.89 11.58 35.19
N LYS A 16 -13.11 10.52 35.32
CA LYS A 16 -11.85 10.50 36.09
C LYS A 16 -10.77 11.40 35.51
N LEU A 17 -10.65 11.48 34.20
CA LEU A 17 -9.72 12.35 33.51
C LEU A 17 -10.14 13.83 33.60
N ASN A 18 -11.45 14.12 33.64
CA ASN A 18 -11.97 15.48 33.78
C ASN A 18 -11.75 16.04 35.19
N LYS A 19 -11.87 15.22 36.26
CA LYS A 19 -11.61 15.63 37.63
C LYS A 19 -10.16 16.08 37.90
N LYS A 20 -9.19 15.70 37.07
CA LYS A 20 -7.76 16.08 37.22
C LYS A 20 -7.38 17.33 36.42
N GLY A 21 -8.30 18.07 35.79
CA GLY A 21 -7.99 19.27 35.01
C GLY A 21 -7.11 19.03 33.77
N LEU A 22 -6.73 17.77 33.51
CA LEU A 22 -5.83 17.37 32.43
C LEU A 22 -6.48 17.45 31.04
N ILE A 23 -7.83 17.31 30.99
CA ILE A 23 -8.54 17.32 29.71
C ILE A 23 -8.69 18.76 29.18
N LYS A 24 -8.92 19.76 30.05
CA LYS A 24 -9.15 21.14 29.59
C LYS A 24 -7.98 21.78 28.85
N ARG A 25 -6.73 21.59 29.29
CA ARG A 25 -5.54 22.15 28.61
C ARG A 25 -5.08 21.33 27.40
N LYS A 26 -5.24 20.02 27.45
CA LYS A 26 -4.88 19.14 26.31
C LYS A 26 -5.94 19.16 25.22
N SER A 27 -7.23 19.29 25.55
CA SER A 27 -8.30 19.35 24.55
C SER A 27 -8.29 20.64 23.73
N ILE A 28 -7.96 21.79 24.33
CA ILE A 28 -7.85 23.05 23.57
C ILE A 28 -6.65 22.97 22.61
N LYS A 29 -5.48 22.51 23.05
CA LYS A 29 -4.32 22.28 22.16
C LYS A 29 -4.61 21.25 21.08
N PHE A 30 -5.30 20.17 21.41
CA PHE A 30 -5.73 19.16 20.46
C PHE A 30 -6.75 19.72 19.45
N PHE A 31 -7.72 20.49 19.90
CA PHE A 31 -8.71 21.14 19.03
C PHE A 31 -8.09 22.18 18.11
N LEU A 32 -7.18 23.01 18.61
CA LEU A 32 -6.41 23.97 17.81
C LEU A 32 -5.50 23.27 16.80
N PHE A 33 -4.87 22.17 17.21
CA PHE A 33 -4.05 21.34 16.31
C PHE A 33 -4.90 20.67 15.22
N MET A 34 -6.08 20.14 15.56
CA MET A 34 -6.99 19.54 14.56
C MET A 34 -7.57 20.59 13.61
N SER A 35 -7.89 21.80 14.11
CA SER A 35 -8.32 22.92 13.28
C SER A 35 -7.19 23.41 12.36
N TYR A 36 -5.98 23.50 12.86
CA TYR A 36 -4.78 23.80 12.06
C TYR A 36 -4.54 22.74 10.97
N LEU A 37 -4.65 21.45 11.31
CA LEU A 37 -4.51 20.37 10.33
C LEU A 37 -5.61 20.40 9.26
N ALA A 38 -6.84 20.70 9.65
CA ALA A 38 -7.95 20.85 8.71
C ALA A 38 -7.71 22.03 7.76
N LEU A 39 -7.31 23.19 8.29
CA LEU A 39 -6.92 24.37 7.52
C LEU A 39 -5.68 24.09 6.63
N TYR A 40 -4.67 23.43 7.16
CA TYR A 40 -3.48 23.03 6.40
C TYR A 40 -3.84 22.05 5.26
N LYS A 41 -4.67 21.02 5.54
CA LYS A 41 -5.17 20.08 4.51
C LYS A 41 -5.99 20.84 3.46
N PHE A 42 -6.85 21.77 3.87
CA PHE A 42 -7.64 22.61 2.96
C PHE A 42 -6.76 23.55 2.13
N ALA A 43 -5.84 24.27 2.76
CA ALA A 43 -4.90 25.17 2.07
C ALA A 43 -3.97 24.38 1.12
N ARG A 44 -3.50 23.20 1.53
CA ARG A 44 -2.70 22.30 0.70
C ARG A 44 -3.49 21.77 -0.48
N ARG A 45 -4.77 21.38 -0.29
CA ARG A 45 -5.68 21.03 -1.41
C ARG A 45 -5.83 22.19 -2.39
N LYS A 46 -6.10 23.41 -1.88
CA LYS A 46 -6.20 24.62 -2.70
C LYS A 46 -4.89 24.98 -3.38
N TYR A 47 -3.77 24.91 -2.69
CA TYR A 47 -2.44 25.18 -3.23
C TYR A 47 -2.08 24.22 -4.38
N PHE A 48 -2.32 22.91 -4.21
CA PHE A 48 -2.10 21.94 -5.29
C PHE A 48 -3.09 22.11 -6.44
N GLN A 49 -4.34 22.50 -6.16
CA GLN A 49 -5.32 22.86 -7.19
C GLN A 49 -4.90 24.11 -7.98
N ILE A 50 -4.19 25.06 -7.36
CA ILE A 50 -3.76 26.32 -7.99
C ILE A 50 -2.40 26.20 -8.69
N LYS A 51 -1.47 25.42 -8.15
CA LYS A 51 -0.07 25.36 -8.64
C LYS A 51 0.13 24.42 -9.82
N GLU A 52 -0.75 23.44 -10.01
CA GLU A 52 -0.72 22.52 -11.14
C GLU A 52 -1.83 22.84 -12.14
N PHE A 53 -1.92 24.10 -12.60
CA PHE A 53 -2.77 24.49 -13.72
C PHE A 53 -2.17 23.98 -15.05
N PRO A 54 -2.65 22.87 -15.60
CA PRO A 54 -2.62 22.71 -17.03
C PRO A 54 -3.85 23.46 -17.54
N SER A 55 -3.61 24.51 -18.25
CA SER A 55 -4.61 25.42 -18.83
C SER A 55 -5.67 24.78 -19.73
N ASN A 56 -5.73 23.46 -19.91
CA ASN A 56 -6.49 22.79 -20.95
C ASN A 56 -7.27 21.52 -20.54
N LEU A 57 -7.48 21.21 -19.27
CA LEU A 57 -8.22 20.00 -18.90
C LEU A 57 -9.74 20.23 -18.77
N ARG A 58 -10.36 20.80 -19.80
CA ARG A 58 -11.77 20.51 -20.07
C ARG A 58 -11.82 19.15 -20.77
N LEU A 59 -12.16 18.11 -20.03
CA LEU A 59 -12.43 16.83 -20.66
C LEU A 59 -13.57 16.98 -21.70
N PRO A 60 -13.51 16.33 -22.86
CA PRO A 60 -14.54 16.40 -23.87
C PRO A 60 -15.90 16.01 -23.28
N LYS A 61 -17.00 16.55 -23.78
CA LYS A 61 -18.33 16.13 -23.34
C LYS A 61 -18.52 14.63 -23.59
N THR A 62 -19.13 13.93 -22.66
CA THR A 62 -19.44 12.50 -22.78
C THR A 62 -20.79 12.20 -22.14
N ASN A 63 -21.47 11.20 -22.68
CA ASN A 63 -22.68 10.62 -22.08
C ASN A 63 -22.36 9.51 -21.07
N LYS A 64 -21.08 9.19 -20.88
CA LYS A 64 -20.63 8.17 -19.93
C LYS A 64 -20.47 8.76 -18.53
N LEU A 65 -20.54 7.89 -17.54
CA LEU A 65 -20.17 8.19 -16.17
C LEU A 65 -18.65 8.30 -16.05
N ARG A 66 -18.13 9.37 -15.48
CA ARG A 66 -16.70 9.56 -15.23
C ARG A 66 -16.35 9.28 -13.77
N ILE A 67 -15.52 8.27 -13.59
CA ILE A 67 -15.01 7.87 -12.30
C ILE A 67 -13.52 8.15 -12.23
N LEU A 68 -13.08 8.86 -11.20
CA LEU A 68 -11.66 9.02 -10.90
C LEU A 68 -11.31 8.25 -9.62
N VAL A 69 -10.30 7.40 -9.72
CA VAL A 69 -9.64 6.78 -8.57
C VAL A 69 -8.24 7.35 -8.44
N HIS A 70 -7.99 8.07 -7.35
CA HIS A 70 -6.71 8.76 -7.08
C HIS A 70 -5.98 8.13 -5.90
N ILE A 71 -4.81 7.57 -6.15
CA ILE A 71 -3.97 6.90 -5.15
C ILE A 71 -2.74 7.75 -4.81
N ASN A 72 -2.70 8.23 -3.57
CA ASN A 72 -1.62 9.05 -3.02
C ASN A 72 -0.46 8.20 -2.46
N GLY A 73 -0.08 7.12 -3.14
CA GLY A 73 0.91 6.16 -2.66
C GLY A 73 1.91 5.74 -3.71
N GLY A 74 2.70 4.70 -3.40
CA GLY A 74 3.66 4.09 -4.29
C GLY A 74 3.07 2.94 -5.12
N LEU A 75 3.96 2.10 -5.66
CA LEU A 75 3.60 0.92 -6.45
C LEU A 75 2.65 -0.03 -5.69
N GLY A 76 2.99 -0.37 -4.44
CA GLY A 76 2.18 -1.29 -3.64
C GLY A 76 0.77 -0.76 -3.39
N ASP A 77 0.64 0.55 -3.10
CA ASP A 77 -0.65 1.18 -2.87
C ASP A 77 -1.52 1.18 -4.14
N ALA A 78 -0.92 1.43 -5.30
CA ALA A 78 -1.62 1.35 -6.58
C ALA A 78 -2.08 -0.10 -6.86
N LEU A 79 -1.19 -1.09 -6.73
CA LEU A 79 -1.53 -2.49 -6.96
C LEU A 79 -2.70 -2.97 -6.07
N CYS A 80 -2.75 -2.55 -4.82
CA CYS A 80 -3.83 -2.90 -3.90
C CYS A 80 -5.21 -2.36 -4.32
N THR A 81 -5.31 -1.47 -5.30
CA THR A 81 -6.60 -0.99 -5.84
C THR A 81 -7.08 -1.75 -7.07
N ARG A 82 -6.31 -2.72 -7.58
CA ARG A 82 -6.70 -3.50 -8.79
C ARG A 82 -8.02 -4.22 -8.62
N ASN A 83 -8.22 -4.88 -7.47
CA ASN A 83 -9.47 -5.56 -7.16
C ASN A 83 -10.67 -4.60 -7.15
N LEU A 84 -10.49 -3.39 -6.60
CA LEU A 84 -11.52 -2.36 -6.62
C LEU A 84 -11.90 -1.94 -8.04
N LEU A 85 -10.89 -1.66 -8.89
CA LEU A 85 -11.16 -1.26 -10.28
C LEU A 85 -11.83 -2.37 -11.08
N ASN A 86 -11.44 -3.63 -10.84
CA ASN A 86 -12.11 -4.77 -11.42
C ASN A 86 -13.58 -4.85 -11.00
N SER A 87 -13.87 -4.71 -9.69
CA SER A 87 -15.25 -4.72 -9.18
C SER A 87 -16.09 -3.55 -9.74
N ILE A 88 -15.49 -2.38 -9.96
CA ILE A 88 -16.16 -1.27 -10.65
C ILE A 88 -16.50 -1.67 -12.09
N ARG A 89 -15.57 -2.32 -12.81
CA ARG A 89 -15.77 -2.78 -14.20
C ARG A 89 -16.85 -3.85 -14.31
N GLU A 90 -16.93 -4.75 -13.35
CA GLU A 90 -17.98 -5.80 -13.31
C GLU A 90 -19.38 -5.21 -13.20
N ILE A 91 -19.56 -4.14 -12.42
CA ILE A 91 -20.85 -3.44 -12.28
C ILE A 91 -21.08 -2.45 -13.43
N CYS A 92 -20.04 -1.75 -13.86
CA CYS A 92 -20.10 -0.65 -14.83
C CYS A 92 -19.29 -0.99 -16.08
N PRO A 93 -19.89 -1.53 -17.12
CA PRO A 93 -19.18 -1.89 -18.35
C PRO A 93 -18.61 -0.66 -19.08
N ALA A 94 -17.60 -0.90 -19.92
CA ALA A 94 -16.79 0.15 -20.54
C ALA A 94 -17.56 1.07 -21.53
N ASP A 95 -18.68 0.62 -22.06
CA ASP A 95 -19.56 1.44 -22.91
C ASP A 95 -20.30 2.53 -22.13
N LYS A 96 -20.52 2.34 -20.81
CA LYS A 96 -21.24 3.28 -19.94
C LYS A 96 -20.35 4.12 -19.03
N VAL A 97 -19.08 3.70 -18.83
CA VAL A 97 -18.17 4.31 -17.85
C VAL A 97 -16.80 4.61 -18.46
N GLU A 98 -16.25 5.77 -18.11
CA GLU A 98 -14.84 6.11 -18.28
C GLU A 98 -14.15 6.12 -16.91
N ILE A 99 -13.17 5.24 -16.70
CA ILE A 99 -12.38 5.19 -15.48
C ILE A 99 -11.05 5.88 -15.68
N TYR A 100 -10.82 6.91 -14.90
CA TYR A 100 -9.58 7.67 -14.82
C TYR A 100 -8.81 7.20 -13.60
N PHE A 101 -7.51 6.98 -13.75
CA PHE A 101 -6.64 6.56 -12.66
C PHE A 101 -5.51 7.57 -12.46
N CYS A 102 -5.41 8.11 -11.26
CA CYS A 102 -4.34 9.00 -10.84
C CYS A 102 -3.43 8.28 -9.85
N CYS A 103 -2.17 8.10 -10.21
CA CYS A 103 -1.15 7.53 -9.35
C CYS A 103 0.19 8.25 -9.55
N LYS A 104 1.20 7.89 -8.78
CA LYS A 104 2.50 8.58 -8.75
C LYS A 104 3.23 8.60 -10.09
N ASN A 105 3.07 7.54 -10.89
CA ASN A 105 3.87 7.32 -12.10
C ASN A 105 2.98 6.72 -13.19
N LYS A 106 3.06 7.30 -14.41
CA LYS A 106 2.32 6.81 -15.59
C LYS A 106 2.71 5.38 -15.95
N GLU A 107 3.95 4.97 -15.74
CA GLU A 107 4.40 3.59 -15.98
C GLU A 107 3.62 2.57 -15.15
N ILE A 108 3.27 2.89 -13.89
CA ILE A 108 2.41 2.04 -13.05
C ILE A 108 1.04 1.85 -13.71
N PHE A 109 0.45 2.93 -14.24
CA PHE A 109 -0.81 2.86 -14.94
C PHE A 109 -0.72 2.03 -16.22
N ASP A 110 0.24 2.34 -17.08
CA ASP A 110 0.40 1.66 -18.38
C ASP A 110 0.64 0.16 -18.21
N THR A 111 1.48 -0.23 -17.22
CA THR A 111 1.85 -1.63 -16.99
C THR A 111 0.75 -2.45 -16.33
N PHE A 112 0.04 -1.89 -15.33
CA PHE A 112 -0.80 -2.70 -14.44
C PHE A 112 -2.29 -2.40 -14.51
N PHE A 113 -2.71 -1.36 -15.23
CA PHE A 113 -4.11 -0.97 -15.28
C PHE A 113 -4.64 -0.87 -16.71
N LYS A 114 -3.90 -0.20 -17.60
CA LYS A 114 -4.32 0.00 -18.98
C LYS A 114 -4.33 -1.31 -19.78
N LYS A 115 -3.26 -2.10 -19.69
CA LYS A 115 -3.14 -3.38 -20.42
C LYS A 115 -4.23 -4.40 -20.05
N GLU A 116 -4.78 -4.31 -18.86
CA GLU A 116 -5.84 -5.21 -18.37
C GLU A 116 -7.21 -4.57 -18.37
N ASN A 117 -7.37 -3.41 -19.02
CA ASN A 117 -8.63 -2.68 -19.14
C ASN A 117 -9.28 -2.31 -17.80
N LEU A 118 -8.51 -2.21 -16.72
CA LEU A 118 -9.00 -1.82 -15.40
C LEU A 118 -9.31 -0.33 -15.33
N ALA A 119 -8.56 0.50 -16.07
CA ALA A 119 -8.81 1.93 -16.21
C ALA A 119 -8.47 2.39 -17.64
N ASP A 120 -9.21 3.39 -18.13
CA ASP A 120 -9.12 3.87 -19.52
C ASP A 120 -8.04 4.93 -19.68
N PHE A 121 -7.96 5.85 -18.70
CA PHE A 121 -7.15 7.07 -18.82
C PHE A 121 -6.27 7.27 -17.60
N TYR A 122 -5.00 7.60 -17.85
CA TYR A 122 -4.11 8.16 -16.84
C TYR A 122 -4.35 9.65 -16.69
N ILE A 123 -4.40 10.11 -15.45
CA ILE A 123 -4.39 11.54 -15.17
C ILE A 123 -3.27 11.85 -14.17
N SER A 124 -2.48 12.87 -14.47
CA SER A 124 -1.51 13.41 -13.53
C SER A 124 -2.22 14.17 -12.40
N ARG A 125 -1.51 14.50 -11.33
CA ARG A 125 -2.03 15.38 -10.28
C ARG A 125 -2.45 16.73 -10.88
N GLY A 126 -3.46 17.38 -10.29
CA GLY A 126 -3.93 18.69 -10.78
C GLY A 126 -5.20 18.60 -11.61
N TYR A 127 -6.14 17.79 -11.21
CA TYR A 127 -7.46 17.67 -11.85
C TYR A 127 -8.54 18.51 -11.14
N PHE A 128 -9.58 18.88 -11.91
CA PHE A 128 -10.76 19.52 -11.35
C PHE A 128 -11.82 18.47 -10.98
N LEU A 129 -12.27 18.47 -9.71
CA LEU A 129 -13.31 17.55 -9.22
C LEU A 129 -14.57 17.60 -10.07
N ARG A 130 -14.96 18.78 -10.55
CA ARG A 130 -16.15 18.98 -11.40
C ARG A 130 -16.15 18.23 -12.73
N ASN A 131 -15.00 17.76 -13.17
CA ASN A 131 -14.89 16.98 -14.41
C ASN A 131 -15.31 15.51 -14.25
N PHE A 132 -15.51 15.08 -13.01
CA PHE A 132 -15.83 13.69 -12.67
C PHE A 132 -17.15 13.61 -11.91
N ASP A 133 -17.85 12.51 -12.06
CA ASP A 133 -19.14 12.25 -11.41
C ASP A 133 -18.93 11.52 -10.07
N LEU A 134 -17.88 10.69 -9.99
CA LEU A 134 -17.41 10.04 -8.78
C LEU A 134 -15.89 10.25 -8.64
N VAL A 135 -15.43 10.66 -7.47
CA VAL A 135 -14.01 10.74 -7.14
C VAL A 135 -13.75 10.01 -5.82
N LEU A 136 -12.97 8.95 -5.91
CA LEU A 136 -12.45 8.19 -4.78
C LEU A 136 -10.95 8.49 -4.64
N SER A 137 -10.52 9.02 -3.53
CA SER A 137 -9.10 9.37 -3.32
C SER A 137 -8.57 8.89 -1.99
N GLY A 138 -7.29 8.53 -1.95
CA GLY A 138 -6.65 8.11 -0.70
C GLY A 138 -5.38 7.29 -0.90
N CYS A 139 -5.05 6.50 0.12
CA CYS A 139 -3.92 5.57 0.10
C CYS A 139 -4.36 4.24 0.71
N THR A 140 -4.33 4.12 2.04
CA THR A 140 -4.76 2.90 2.75
C THR A 140 -6.27 2.72 2.69
N TYR A 141 -7.01 3.80 2.76
CA TYR A 141 -8.46 3.87 2.60
C TYR A 141 -8.80 4.90 1.52
N LEU A 142 -10.05 4.89 1.06
CA LEU A 142 -10.55 5.83 0.06
C LEU A 142 -11.64 6.72 0.64
N GLU A 143 -11.55 8.01 0.36
CA GLU A 143 -12.56 9.02 0.66
C GLU A 143 -13.34 9.37 -0.61
N TYR A 144 -14.64 9.64 -0.46
CA TYR A 144 -15.47 10.21 -1.50
C TYR A 144 -15.24 11.72 -1.55
N GLU A 145 -14.47 12.22 -2.53
CA GLU A 145 -14.27 13.66 -2.73
C GLU A 145 -15.38 14.28 -3.56
N ARG A 146 -16.02 13.47 -4.43
CA ARG A 146 -17.19 13.85 -5.22
C ARG A 146 -18.10 12.63 -5.41
N PHE A 147 -19.40 12.89 -5.37
CA PHE A 147 -20.45 11.91 -5.59
C PHE A 147 -21.68 12.57 -6.23
N ASP A 148 -21.85 12.42 -7.55
CA ASP A 148 -23.01 12.90 -8.29
C ASP A 148 -24.10 11.82 -8.33
N LYS A 149 -24.92 11.81 -7.26
CA LYS A 149 -25.98 10.82 -7.10
C LYS A 149 -26.95 10.78 -8.28
N THR A 150 -27.35 11.94 -8.80
CA THR A 150 -28.33 12.06 -9.89
C THR A 150 -27.81 11.41 -11.16
N LYS A 151 -26.56 11.73 -11.55
CA LYS A 151 -25.98 11.17 -12.77
C LYS A 151 -25.70 9.69 -12.63
N ILE A 152 -25.22 9.23 -11.46
CA ILE A 152 -24.97 7.81 -11.18
C ILE A 152 -26.28 7.01 -11.22
N SER A 153 -27.35 7.50 -10.58
CA SER A 153 -28.67 6.88 -10.62
C SER A 153 -29.20 6.67 -12.04
N ARG A 154 -28.92 7.63 -12.94
CA ARG A 154 -29.36 7.58 -14.32
C ARG A 154 -28.53 6.64 -15.20
N LEU A 155 -27.18 6.68 -15.05
CA LEU A 155 -26.25 5.98 -15.97
C LEU A 155 -25.81 4.62 -15.48
N ALA A 156 -25.77 4.41 -14.15
CA ALA A 156 -25.35 3.18 -13.51
C ALA A 156 -26.17 2.91 -12.24
N PRO A 157 -27.51 2.73 -12.32
CA PRO A 157 -28.37 2.58 -11.14
C PRO A 157 -27.96 1.42 -10.24
N GLN A 158 -27.46 0.32 -10.81
CA GLN A 158 -26.96 -0.84 -10.07
C GLN A 158 -25.71 -0.54 -9.21
N PHE A 159 -24.98 0.53 -9.51
CA PHE A 159 -23.80 0.94 -8.76
C PHE A 159 -24.14 1.82 -7.54
N LEU A 160 -25.30 2.47 -7.56
CA LEU A 160 -25.72 3.40 -6.52
C LEU A 160 -25.78 2.77 -5.12
N PRO A 161 -26.43 1.59 -4.92
CA PRO A 161 -26.49 0.95 -3.59
C PRO A 161 -25.11 0.62 -3.02
N VAL A 162 -24.17 0.20 -3.88
CA VAL A 162 -22.77 -0.07 -3.47
C VAL A 162 -22.12 1.20 -2.94
N LEU A 163 -22.24 2.30 -3.68
CA LEU A 163 -21.63 3.57 -3.31
C LEU A 163 -22.27 4.16 -2.04
N GLU A 164 -23.57 4.02 -1.86
CA GLU A 164 -24.28 4.45 -0.63
C GLU A 164 -23.79 3.66 0.60
N LYS A 165 -23.58 2.36 0.45
CA LYS A 165 -22.95 1.51 1.48
C LYS A 165 -21.53 1.99 1.82
N GLY A 166 -20.73 2.37 0.80
CA GLY A 166 -19.42 2.95 0.98
C GLY A 166 -19.44 4.26 1.76
N LEU A 167 -20.36 5.17 1.40
CA LEU A 167 -20.57 6.43 2.11
C LEU A 167 -20.99 6.21 3.57
N GLN A 168 -21.85 5.22 3.83
CA GLN A 168 -22.24 4.86 5.19
C GLN A 168 -21.02 4.35 5.99
N ARG A 169 -20.22 3.45 5.42
CA ARG A 169 -18.97 2.96 6.03
C ARG A 169 -18.01 4.12 6.30
N GLN A 170 -17.85 5.04 5.36
CA GLN A 170 -17.01 6.21 5.56
C GLN A 170 -17.48 7.09 6.73
N LYS A 171 -18.80 7.28 6.93
CA LYS A 171 -19.36 7.99 8.08
C LYS A 171 -19.10 7.24 9.38
N GLU A 172 -19.33 5.94 9.41
CA GLU A 172 -19.11 5.08 10.58
C GLU A 172 -17.65 5.09 11.04
N TYR A 173 -16.71 5.04 10.10
CA TYR A 173 -15.27 5.02 10.37
C TYR A 173 -14.60 6.40 10.28
N ASN A 174 -15.39 7.49 10.26
CA ASN A 174 -14.89 8.84 10.06
C ASN A 174 -13.82 9.27 11.08
N PHE A 175 -13.90 8.78 12.32
CA PHE A 175 -12.88 9.02 13.34
C PHE A 175 -11.48 8.53 12.89
N PHE A 176 -11.41 7.35 12.28
CA PHE A 176 -10.16 6.77 11.79
C PHE A 176 -9.66 7.45 10.51
N ILE A 177 -10.59 7.98 9.69
CA ILE A 177 -10.29 8.58 8.39
C ILE A 177 -9.79 10.01 8.53
N LYS A 178 -10.43 10.83 9.37
CA LYS A 178 -10.12 12.27 9.53
C LYS A 178 -9.06 12.57 10.55
N GLY A 179 -8.66 11.58 11.32
CA GLY A 179 -7.64 11.75 12.34
C GLY A 179 -6.28 12.13 11.78
N ASP A 180 -5.38 12.43 12.67
CA ASP A 180 -3.95 12.64 12.46
C ASP A 180 -3.34 11.45 11.68
N PRO A 181 -2.26 11.62 10.91
CA PRO A 181 -1.49 10.53 10.29
C PRO A 181 -1.17 9.35 11.22
N TYR A 182 -1.20 9.57 12.53
CA TYR A 182 -1.05 8.51 13.54
C TYR A 182 -2.27 7.63 13.73
N THR A 183 -3.45 8.02 13.26
CA THR A 183 -4.66 7.19 13.34
C THR A 183 -4.68 6.06 12.31
N ASP A 184 -3.80 6.08 11.31
CA ASP A 184 -3.62 4.97 10.36
C ASP A 184 -3.27 3.66 11.07
N LYS A 185 -2.59 3.71 12.21
CA LYS A 185 -2.38 2.54 13.06
C LYS A 185 -3.69 1.99 13.60
N LEU A 186 -4.56 2.86 14.13
CA LEU A 186 -5.86 2.46 14.66
C LEU A 186 -6.78 1.95 13.55
N LEU A 187 -6.76 2.57 12.38
CA LEU A 187 -7.50 2.08 11.21
C LEU A 187 -7.01 0.68 10.81
N THR A 188 -5.70 0.46 10.72
CA THR A 188 -5.12 -0.85 10.39
C THR A 188 -5.57 -1.93 11.36
N GLU A 189 -5.49 -1.68 12.67
CA GLU A 189 -5.95 -2.64 13.70
C GLU A 189 -7.46 -2.88 13.61
N LYS A 190 -8.24 -1.83 13.32
CA LYS A 190 -9.68 -1.98 13.11
C LYS A 190 -9.99 -2.82 11.86
N MET A 191 -9.29 -2.62 10.76
CA MET A 191 -9.47 -3.44 9.54
C MET A 191 -9.10 -4.90 9.81
N ILE A 192 -8.00 -5.17 10.50
CA ILE A 192 -7.62 -6.52 10.92
C ILE A 192 -8.71 -7.16 11.78
N SER A 193 -9.29 -6.43 12.74
CA SER A 193 -10.40 -6.94 13.57
C SER A 193 -11.68 -7.27 12.80
N LEU A 194 -11.83 -6.74 11.60
CA LEU A 194 -12.91 -7.03 10.65
C LEU A 194 -12.50 -8.11 9.61
N CYS A 195 -11.37 -8.78 9.82
CA CYS A 195 -10.81 -9.73 8.85
C CYS A 195 -10.56 -9.13 7.46
N LEU A 196 -10.18 -7.85 7.42
CA LEU A 196 -9.82 -7.12 6.21
C LEU A 196 -8.31 -6.88 6.17
N ASN A 197 -7.75 -7.04 4.98
CA ASN A 197 -6.35 -6.76 4.69
C ASN A 197 -6.18 -5.50 3.82
N ARG A 198 -4.96 -5.21 3.41
CA ARG A 198 -4.63 -4.04 2.58
C ARG A 198 -5.35 -4.00 1.24
N ILE A 199 -5.63 -5.17 0.63
CA ILE A 199 -6.33 -5.28 -0.65
C ILE A 199 -7.83 -5.02 -0.46
N ASN A 200 -8.40 -5.52 0.64
CA ASN A 200 -9.82 -5.41 0.94
C ASN A 200 -10.23 -4.04 1.49
N THR A 201 -9.31 -3.29 2.06
CA THR A 201 -9.64 -1.97 2.64
C THR A 201 -10.18 -0.98 1.61
N PRO A 202 -9.60 -0.79 0.40
CA PRO A 202 -10.19 0.06 -0.64
C PRO A 202 -11.58 -0.41 -1.08
N LEU A 203 -11.78 -1.72 -1.25
CA LEU A 203 -13.08 -2.33 -1.58
C LEU A 203 -14.13 -1.98 -0.52
N PHE A 204 -13.78 -2.21 0.74
CA PHE A 204 -14.67 -1.94 1.88
C PHE A 204 -15.14 -0.48 1.91
N PHE A 205 -14.22 0.49 1.80
CA PHE A 205 -14.58 1.91 1.82
C PHE A 205 -15.31 2.37 0.55
N ALA A 206 -15.15 1.68 -0.57
CA ALA A 206 -15.94 1.92 -1.78
C ALA A 206 -17.30 1.20 -1.78
N GLY A 207 -17.63 0.43 -0.73
CA GLY A 207 -18.92 -0.23 -0.54
C GLY A 207 -18.99 -1.67 -1.03
N PHE A 208 -17.93 -2.20 -1.61
CA PHE A 208 -17.85 -3.57 -2.08
C PHE A 208 -17.65 -4.58 -0.95
N GLU A 209 -17.91 -5.85 -1.25
CA GLU A 209 -17.56 -6.95 -0.36
C GLU A 209 -16.06 -7.28 -0.48
N LYS A 210 -15.54 -7.98 0.54
CA LYS A 210 -14.16 -8.46 0.51
C LYS A 210 -13.98 -9.51 -0.60
N GLN A 211 -12.77 -9.54 -1.13
CA GLN A 211 -12.32 -10.58 -2.06
C GLN A 211 -11.15 -11.33 -1.43
N ASP A 212 -11.20 -12.66 -1.41
CA ASP A 212 -10.20 -13.46 -0.71
C ASP A 212 -8.85 -13.51 -1.41
N THR A 213 -8.85 -13.30 -2.74
CA THR A 213 -7.63 -13.36 -3.53
C THR A 213 -7.38 -12.07 -4.31
N PRO A 214 -6.10 -11.66 -4.43
CA PRO A 214 -5.75 -10.56 -5.32
C PRO A 214 -5.96 -10.93 -6.78
N LEU A 215 -6.39 -9.96 -7.57
CA LEU A 215 -6.49 -10.08 -9.03
C LEU A 215 -5.09 -10.33 -9.61
N THR A 216 -4.87 -11.53 -10.15
CA THR A 216 -3.55 -11.95 -10.64
C THR A 216 -3.08 -11.09 -11.80
N LEU A 217 -1.80 -10.72 -11.79
CA LEU A 217 -1.14 -10.06 -12.91
C LEU A 217 -0.80 -11.06 -14.03
N LYS A 218 -1.08 -10.67 -15.27
CA LYS A 218 -0.68 -11.41 -16.45
C LYS A 218 0.71 -10.96 -16.92
N THR A 219 1.55 -11.91 -17.31
CA THR A 219 2.89 -11.63 -17.83
C THR A 219 3.00 -12.18 -19.26
N VAL A 220 3.54 -11.41 -20.18
CA VAL A 220 3.56 -11.76 -21.61
C VAL A 220 4.95 -11.75 -22.23
N ASP A 221 5.92 -10.99 -21.67
CA ASP A 221 7.23 -10.79 -22.30
C ASP A 221 8.23 -11.92 -21.98
N LYS A 222 8.80 -12.53 -23.04
CA LYS A 222 9.86 -13.54 -22.96
C LYS A 222 11.27 -12.98 -23.24
N GLN A 223 11.39 -11.74 -23.75
CA GLN A 223 12.68 -11.16 -24.16
C GLN A 223 13.49 -10.62 -22.96
N THR A 224 12.82 -10.20 -21.90
CA THR A 224 13.44 -9.70 -20.68
C THR A 224 14.45 -10.68 -20.08
N LEU A 225 14.09 -11.96 -20.02
CA LEU A 225 15.00 -12.98 -19.47
C LEU A 225 16.26 -13.17 -20.33
N ASN A 226 16.15 -13.04 -21.65
CA ASN A 226 17.32 -13.06 -22.55
C ASN A 226 18.20 -11.83 -22.32
N LYS A 227 17.61 -10.64 -22.26
CA LYS A 227 18.31 -9.36 -22.02
C LYS A 227 19.17 -9.41 -20.76
N TYR A 228 18.68 -10.00 -19.70
CA TYR A 228 19.39 -10.09 -18.42
C TYR A 228 20.12 -11.43 -18.20
N LYS A 229 20.24 -12.26 -19.25
CA LYS A 229 20.93 -13.58 -19.21
C LYS A 229 20.35 -14.53 -18.14
N LEU A 230 19.03 -14.46 -17.93
CA LEU A 230 18.29 -15.28 -16.95
C LEU A 230 17.52 -16.45 -17.57
N LYS A 231 17.40 -16.50 -18.92
CA LYS A 231 16.67 -17.56 -19.59
C LYS A 231 17.31 -18.94 -19.30
N GLY A 232 16.48 -19.88 -18.88
CA GLY A 232 16.90 -21.25 -18.54
C GLY A 232 17.66 -21.37 -17.21
N LYS A 233 17.90 -20.29 -16.49
CA LYS A 233 18.60 -20.32 -15.19
C LYS A 233 17.62 -20.41 -14.03
N LYS A 234 18.00 -21.17 -13.00
CA LYS A 234 17.33 -21.14 -11.70
C LYS A 234 17.87 -19.94 -10.90
N TYR A 235 16.98 -19.08 -10.38
CA TYR A 235 17.40 -17.93 -9.59
C TYR A 235 16.33 -17.53 -8.58
N ILE A 236 16.79 -16.91 -7.51
CA ILE A 236 15.93 -16.20 -6.54
C ILE A 236 16.04 -14.69 -6.75
N VAL A 237 14.96 -13.97 -6.47
CA VAL A 237 14.94 -12.51 -6.51
C VAL A 237 15.06 -11.94 -5.12
N ILE A 238 15.99 -10.98 -4.96
CA ILE A 238 16.27 -10.28 -3.71
C ILE A 238 15.91 -8.82 -3.83
N HIS A 239 15.18 -8.29 -2.84
CA HIS A 239 14.91 -6.87 -2.68
C HIS A 239 15.44 -6.36 -1.34
N TYR A 240 16.56 -5.64 -1.40
CA TYR A 240 17.27 -5.15 -0.21
C TYR A 240 16.72 -3.84 0.33
N GLU A 241 16.50 -2.85 -0.54
CA GLU A 241 16.18 -1.48 -0.13
C GLU A 241 14.69 -1.14 -0.19
N ASN A 242 14.22 -0.46 0.84
CA ASN A 242 12.94 0.23 0.86
C ASN A 242 13.16 1.75 0.93
N CYS A 243 13.63 2.41 -0.11
CA CYS A 243 13.78 3.87 -0.35
C CYS A 243 13.43 4.82 0.83
N GLU A 244 13.88 4.52 2.04
CA GLU A 244 13.56 5.30 3.23
C GLU A 244 14.63 6.38 3.48
N LYS A 245 14.18 7.57 3.88
CA LYS A 245 15.12 8.64 4.26
C LYS A 245 15.75 8.32 5.61
N LYS A 246 17.07 8.29 5.65
CA LYS A 246 17.82 8.18 6.89
C LYS A 246 17.67 9.46 7.71
N ILE A 247 17.41 9.34 9.00
CA ILE A 247 17.51 10.42 9.99
C ILE A 247 18.86 10.27 10.67
N LYS A 248 19.50 11.40 11.03
CA LYS A 248 20.75 11.40 11.79
C LYS A 248 20.61 10.46 13.01
N ASP A 249 21.62 9.65 13.25
CA ASP A 249 21.73 8.69 14.36
C ASP A 249 20.76 7.48 14.34
N PHE A 250 19.84 7.39 13.38
CA PHE A 250 18.91 6.26 13.25
C PHE A 250 19.01 5.60 11.89
N ASP A 251 18.91 4.28 11.89
CA ASP A 251 18.75 3.51 10.68
C ASP A 251 17.25 3.40 10.31
N PRO A 252 16.90 3.35 9.01
CA PRO A 252 15.55 3.08 8.59
C PRO A 252 15.03 1.76 9.19
N THR A 253 13.77 1.72 9.58
CA THR A 253 13.22 0.61 10.36
C THR A 253 12.79 -0.61 9.53
N ARG A 254 12.53 -0.42 8.23
CA ARG A 254 11.99 -1.47 7.35
C ARG A 254 13.04 -2.33 6.67
N PRO A 255 14.19 -1.79 6.24
CA PRO A 255 15.24 -2.61 5.62
C PRO A 255 15.80 -3.63 6.58
N TRP A 256 15.97 -4.86 6.12
CA TRP A 256 16.77 -5.84 6.84
C TRP A 256 18.23 -5.40 6.84
N PRO A 257 18.96 -5.50 7.98
CA PRO A 257 20.32 -5.00 8.07
C PRO A 257 21.25 -5.59 7.02
N LYS A 258 22.15 -4.75 6.48
CA LYS A 258 23.09 -5.15 5.42
C LYS A 258 23.91 -6.39 5.78
N ASN A 259 24.44 -6.44 7.01
CA ASN A 259 25.22 -7.59 7.50
C ASN A 259 24.39 -8.89 7.50
N ASN A 260 23.09 -8.81 7.83
CA ASN A 260 22.21 -9.97 7.79
C ASN A 260 22.02 -10.46 6.35
N TRP A 261 21.90 -9.53 5.36
CA TRP A 261 21.85 -9.89 3.96
C TRP A 261 23.13 -10.56 3.48
N GLU A 262 24.30 -10.01 3.83
CA GLU A 262 25.61 -10.55 3.43
C GLU A 262 25.83 -11.97 4.00
N ASN A 263 25.49 -12.15 5.28
CA ASN A 263 25.56 -13.48 5.92
C ASN A 263 24.56 -14.47 5.30
N PHE A 264 23.34 -14.03 5.03
CA PHE A 264 22.35 -14.86 4.32
C PHE A 264 22.85 -15.29 2.94
N LEU A 265 23.37 -14.36 2.15
CA LEU A 265 23.89 -14.66 0.81
C LEU A 265 25.04 -15.64 0.84
N LYS A 266 25.95 -15.51 1.80
CA LYS A 266 27.04 -16.47 2.03
C LYS A 266 26.49 -17.86 2.34
N LEU A 267 25.55 -17.96 3.30
CA LEU A 267 24.91 -19.24 3.65
C LEU A 267 24.14 -19.82 2.46
N PHE A 268 23.41 -18.99 1.73
CA PHE A 268 22.63 -19.41 0.57
C PHE A 268 23.54 -20.01 -0.51
N LYS A 269 24.64 -19.33 -0.85
CA LYS A 269 25.58 -19.79 -1.87
C LYS A 269 26.31 -21.08 -1.48
N GLN A 270 26.61 -21.27 -0.19
CA GLN A 270 27.20 -22.51 0.34
C GLN A 270 26.24 -23.71 0.19
N ASN A 271 24.93 -23.51 0.41
CA ASN A 271 23.94 -24.58 0.35
C ASN A 271 23.34 -24.81 -1.05
N TYR A 272 23.30 -23.78 -1.89
CA TYR A 272 22.63 -23.81 -3.20
C TYR A 272 23.49 -23.12 -4.27
N PRO A 273 24.69 -23.66 -4.61
CA PRO A 273 25.63 -23.01 -5.53
C PRO A 273 25.06 -22.85 -6.95
N ASP A 274 24.14 -23.72 -7.38
CA ASP A 274 23.53 -23.72 -8.71
C ASP A 274 22.36 -22.77 -8.87
N ILE A 275 21.93 -22.10 -7.79
CA ILE A 275 20.82 -21.14 -7.84
C ILE A 275 21.39 -19.72 -7.75
N LEU A 276 21.14 -18.92 -8.79
CA LEU A 276 21.62 -17.55 -8.82
C LEU A 276 20.81 -16.64 -7.89
N THR A 277 21.49 -15.62 -7.36
CA THR A 277 20.88 -14.53 -6.61
C THR A 277 20.80 -13.30 -7.49
N VAL A 278 19.57 -12.79 -7.71
CA VAL A 278 19.29 -11.62 -8.56
C VAL A 278 18.73 -10.50 -7.70
N GLN A 279 19.50 -9.44 -7.52
CA GLN A 279 19.03 -8.27 -6.78
C GLN A 279 18.31 -7.30 -7.69
N ILE A 280 17.13 -6.84 -7.25
CA ILE A 280 16.29 -5.84 -7.92
C ILE A 280 16.00 -4.65 -7.01
N GLY A 281 15.47 -3.57 -7.61
CA GLY A 281 14.96 -2.40 -6.87
C GLY A 281 15.99 -1.29 -6.74
N GLY A 282 16.25 -0.86 -5.53
CA GLY A 282 16.95 0.35 -5.12
C GLY A 282 18.31 0.68 -5.74
N LYS A 283 19.04 1.58 -5.05
CA LYS A 283 20.30 2.13 -5.56
C LYS A 283 21.53 1.40 -5.03
N ILE A 284 21.40 0.72 -3.89
CA ILE A 284 22.54 0.11 -3.18
C ILE A 284 22.63 -1.37 -3.55
N ALA A 285 23.73 -1.73 -4.20
CA ALA A 285 24.06 -3.10 -4.53
C ALA A 285 24.63 -3.84 -3.30
N LEU A 286 24.23 -5.09 -3.12
CA LEU A 286 24.87 -6.02 -2.22
C LEU A 286 26.07 -6.65 -2.96
N PRO A 287 27.27 -6.70 -2.38
CA PRO A 287 28.46 -7.14 -3.10
C PRO A 287 28.45 -8.64 -3.46
N SER A 288 27.71 -9.45 -2.71
CA SER A 288 27.71 -10.91 -2.82
C SER A 288 26.59 -11.49 -3.71
N VAL A 289 25.84 -10.65 -4.45
CA VAL A 289 24.83 -11.14 -5.40
C VAL A 289 25.46 -11.51 -6.74
N ASP A 290 24.92 -12.55 -7.39
CA ASP A 290 25.43 -12.98 -8.69
C ASP A 290 25.07 -11.98 -9.81
N ILE A 291 23.86 -11.41 -9.77
CA ILE A 291 23.38 -10.43 -10.75
C ILE A 291 22.71 -9.25 -10.03
N CYS A 292 23.24 -8.04 -10.26
CA CYS A 292 22.65 -6.81 -9.74
C CYS A 292 21.91 -6.04 -10.84
N LEU A 293 20.59 -5.95 -10.71
CA LEU A 293 19.69 -5.22 -11.61
C LEU A 293 19.11 -3.95 -10.96
N CYS A 294 19.74 -3.45 -9.90
CA CYS A 294 19.33 -2.21 -9.24
C CYS A 294 19.31 -1.03 -10.21
N ASN A 295 18.16 -0.33 -10.34
CA ASN A 295 17.92 0.77 -11.29
C ASN A 295 18.15 0.43 -12.78
N LYS A 296 18.17 -0.85 -13.16
CA LYS A 296 18.41 -1.27 -14.55
C LYS A 296 17.15 -1.79 -15.24
N THR A 297 16.03 -1.87 -14.53
CA THR A 297 14.80 -2.49 -15.00
C THR A 297 13.63 -1.52 -14.90
N ASN A 298 12.72 -1.57 -15.87
CA ASN A 298 11.41 -0.98 -15.80
C ASN A 298 10.41 -1.92 -15.09
N LEU A 299 9.16 -1.48 -14.87
CA LEU A 299 8.16 -2.25 -14.13
C LEU A 299 7.73 -3.53 -14.86
N GLU A 300 7.69 -3.51 -16.18
CA GLU A 300 7.35 -4.70 -16.98
C GLU A 300 8.44 -5.76 -16.88
N GLU A 301 9.69 -5.36 -17.01
CA GLU A 301 10.84 -6.22 -16.83
C GLU A 301 10.93 -6.80 -15.42
N LEU A 302 10.69 -5.96 -14.38
CA LEU A 302 10.61 -6.41 -13.00
C LEU A 302 9.54 -7.49 -12.81
N THR A 303 8.37 -7.29 -13.43
CA THR A 303 7.26 -8.25 -13.39
C THR A 303 7.70 -9.61 -13.95
N GLN A 304 8.39 -9.63 -15.08
CA GLN A 304 8.89 -10.85 -15.70
C GLN A 304 9.98 -11.52 -14.86
N ILE A 305 10.94 -10.75 -14.36
CA ILE A 305 12.04 -11.27 -13.54
C ILE A 305 11.49 -11.90 -12.26
N ILE A 306 10.55 -11.23 -11.56
CA ILE A 306 9.93 -11.79 -10.35
C ILE A 306 9.10 -13.02 -10.68
N ASN A 307 8.31 -12.98 -11.76
CA ASN A 307 7.44 -14.09 -12.14
C ASN A 307 8.23 -15.37 -12.47
N SER A 308 9.39 -15.25 -13.09
CA SER A 308 10.22 -16.38 -13.52
C SER A 308 11.19 -16.88 -12.43
N ALA A 309 11.34 -16.17 -11.33
CA ALA A 309 12.17 -16.60 -10.20
C ALA A 309 11.61 -17.84 -9.51
N VAL A 310 12.44 -18.60 -8.82
CA VAL A 310 11.98 -19.70 -7.95
C VAL A 310 11.13 -19.13 -6.82
N PHE A 311 11.65 -18.11 -6.10
CA PHE A 311 10.91 -17.34 -5.13
C PHE A 311 11.46 -15.92 -4.98
N PHE A 312 10.67 -15.05 -4.35
CA PHE A 312 11.03 -13.70 -3.97
C PHE A 312 11.46 -13.65 -2.49
N ILE A 313 12.44 -12.82 -2.15
CA ILE A 313 12.81 -12.52 -0.78
C ILE A 313 13.08 -11.02 -0.60
N GLY A 314 12.48 -10.42 0.43
CA GLY A 314 12.66 -9.01 0.71
C GLY A 314 11.84 -8.52 1.90
N GLY A 315 12.04 -7.26 2.26
CA GLY A 315 11.18 -6.58 3.23
C GLY A 315 9.81 -6.26 2.62
N GLU A 316 8.80 -6.06 3.46
CA GLU A 316 7.50 -5.59 3.03
C GLU A 316 7.63 -4.27 2.27
N GLY A 317 6.93 -4.13 1.14
CA GLY A 317 6.97 -2.96 0.26
C GLY A 317 6.40 -3.21 -1.12
N GLY A 318 6.57 -2.23 -2.02
CA GLY A 318 5.96 -2.27 -3.36
C GLY A 318 6.30 -3.52 -4.19
N LEU A 319 7.53 -4.01 -4.11
CA LEU A 319 7.95 -5.22 -4.84
C LEU A 319 7.44 -6.52 -4.19
N ALA A 320 7.26 -6.54 -2.86
CA ALA A 320 6.58 -7.64 -2.19
C ALA A 320 5.10 -7.72 -2.60
N HIS A 321 4.43 -6.56 -2.74
CA HIS A 321 3.08 -6.51 -3.30
C HIS A 321 3.05 -6.98 -4.76
N LEU A 322 4.02 -6.57 -5.60
CA LEU A 322 4.13 -7.04 -6.98
C LEU A 322 4.27 -8.57 -7.04
N ALA A 323 5.16 -9.14 -6.22
CA ALA A 323 5.30 -10.60 -6.10
C ALA A 323 3.99 -11.26 -5.64
N GLY A 324 3.28 -10.63 -4.69
CA GLY A 324 1.98 -11.09 -4.19
C GLY A 324 0.92 -11.17 -5.29
N PHE A 325 0.80 -10.13 -6.11
CA PHE A 325 -0.14 -10.09 -7.25
C PHE A 325 0.25 -11.04 -8.39
N LEU A 326 1.52 -11.43 -8.49
CA LEU A 326 2.00 -12.47 -9.39
C LEU A 326 1.80 -13.90 -8.84
N LYS A 327 1.23 -14.05 -7.66
CA LYS A 327 1.14 -15.32 -6.91
C LYS A 327 2.51 -16.00 -6.74
N LYS A 328 3.59 -15.22 -6.78
CA LYS A 328 4.94 -15.73 -6.57
C LYS A 328 5.13 -16.09 -5.11
N LYS A 329 5.59 -17.31 -4.83
CA LYS A 329 6.04 -17.70 -3.49
C LYS A 329 7.15 -16.75 -3.03
N GLY A 330 7.17 -16.39 -1.76
CA GLY A 330 8.20 -15.49 -1.24
C GLY A 330 8.40 -15.60 0.25
N ILE A 331 9.57 -15.17 0.71
CA ILE A 331 9.86 -14.91 2.12
C ILE A 331 9.81 -13.41 2.30
N VAL A 332 8.84 -12.92 3.07
CA VAL A 332 8.67 -11.49 3.33
C VAL A 332 8.98 -11.17 4.77
N LEU A 333 9.91 -10.22 4.97
CA LEU A 333 10.42 -9.84 6.28
C LEU A 333 9.60 -8.67 6.82
N TYR A 334 8.99 -8.85 7.99
CA TYR A 334 8.16 -7.88 8.68
C TYR A 334 8.82 -7.39 9.95
N GLY A 335 9.13 -6.10 9.98
CA GLY A 335 9.61 -5.41 11.17
C GLY A 335 8.51 -4.53 11.76
N PRO A 336 8.47 -3.24 11.37
CA PRO A 336 7.48 -2.28 11.88
C PRO A 336 6.08 -2.48 11.31
N ASN A 337 5.93 -3.24 10.24
CA ASN A 337 4.67 -3.43 9.51
C ASN A 337 3.92 -4.67 10.01
N SER A 338 2.59 -4.66 9.87
CA SER A 338 1.74 -5.79 10.26
C SER A 338 1.63 -6.81 9.11
N GLU A 339 2.11 -8.02 9.34
CA GLU A 339 1.90 -9.15 8.43
C GLU A 339 0.42 -9.46 8.24
N LYS A 340 -0.39 -9.38 9.32
CA LYS A 340 -1.83 -9.63 9.27
C LYS A 340 -2.57 -8.72 8.29
N PHE A 341 -2.02 -7.52 8.06
CA PHE A 341 -2.63 -6.54 7.16
C PHE A 341 -2.04 -6.57 5.75
N LEU A 342 -0.76 -6.90 5.59
CA LEU A 342 0.00 -6.67 4.37
C LEU A 342 0.47 -7.94 3.66
N SER A 343 0.25 -9.12 4.25
CA SER A 343 0.71 -10.39 3.69
C SER A 343 -0.16 -10.94 2.57
N TYR A 344 0.40 -11.92 1.88
CA TYR A 344 -0.26 -12.72 0.86
C TYR A 344 -0.24 -14.20 1.24
N PRO A 345 -1.27 -14.99 0.89
CA PRO A 345 -1.40 -16.39 1.35
C PRO A 345 -0.23 -17.30 0.95
N GLN A 346 0.40 -17.03 -0.19
CA GLN A 346 1.52 -17.83 -0.70
C GLN A 346 2.87 -17.48 -0.08
N ASN A 347 2.95 -16.45 0.77
CA ASN A 347 4.20 -16.00 1.37
C ASN A 347 4.47 -16.69 2.71
N ILE A 348 5.74 -16.94 2.96
CA ILE A 348 6.25 -17.18 4.31
C ILE A 348 6.57 -15.81 4.92
N ASN A 349 5.85 -15.45 5.97
CA ASN A 349 5.99 -14.17 6.63
C ASN A 349 6.87 -14.32 7.86
N LEU A 350 8.03 -13.67 7.85
CA LEU A 350 8.95 -13.69 8.97
C LEU A 350 8.88 -12.39 9.76
N ASN A 351 8.58 -12.52 11.04
CA ASN A 351 8.70 -11.46 12.03
C ASN A 351 9.52 -11.95 13.24
N SER A 352 9.92 -11.04 14.09
CA SER A 352 10.79 -11.37 15.24
C SER A 352 10.03 -11.70 16.51
N ASN A 353 8.75 -11.37 16.59
CA ASN A 353 7.93 -11.42 17.82
C ASN A 353 8.49 -10.61 19.02
N ILE A 354 9.52 -9.78 18.81
CA ILE A 354 10.12 -8.95 19.87
C ILE A 354 9.22 -7.77 20.23
N CYS A 355 8.58 -7.18 19.23
CA CYS A 355 7.62 -6.09 19.42
C CYS A 355 6.49 -6.19 18.39
N THR A 356 5.41 -5.46 18.65
CA THR A 356 4.26 -5.39 17.73
C THR A 356 4.52 -4.40 16.60
N SER A 357 3.70 -4.47 15.56
CA SER A 357 3.72 -3.48 14.47
C SER A 357 3.63 -2.05 15.01
N CYS A 358 4.55 -1.19 14.59
CA CYS A 358 4.58 0.24 14.92
C CYS A 358 4.34 1.14 13.71
N ILE A 359 3.75 0.59 12.65
CA ILE A 359 3.32 1.35 11.47
C ILE A 359 2.44 2.53 11.90
N TRP A 360 2.79 3.74 11.46
CA TRP A 360 2.08 4.98 11.77
C TRP A 360 1.96 5.36 13.27
N VAL A 361 2.71 4.73 14.17
CA VAL A 361 2.73 5.12 15.60
C VAL A 361 3.40 6.48 15.80
N THR A 362 4.39 6.83 14.98
CA THR A 362 5.03 8.16 14.94
C THR A 362 5.15 8.65 13.50
N LYS A 363 5.32 9.97 13.32
CA LYS A 363 5.57 10.58 12.00
C LYS A 363 6.80 10.00 11.30
N HIS A 364 7.79 9.57 12.08
CA HIS A 364 9.10 9.11 11.59
C HIS A 364 9.28 7.60 11.72
N TRP A 365 8.20 6.84 11.92
CA TRP A 365 8.24 5.39 12.14
C TRP A 365 9.07 4.61 11.10
N ARG A 366 9.16 5.12 9.86
CA ARG A 366 9.97 4.50 8.79
C ARG A 366 11.45 4.78 8.92
N SER A 367 11.82 5.92 9.49
CA SER A 367 13.19 6.45 9.51
C SER A 367 13.87 6.30 10.87
N ALA A 368 13.09 6.06 11.93
CA ALA A 368 13.59 5.89 13.29
C ALA A 368 12.67 4.94 14.07
N CYS A 369 13.28 4.05 14.86
CA CYS A 369 12.52 3.19 15.76
C CYS A 369 11.78 4.03 16.81
N PRO A 370 10.44 3.88 16.97
CA PRO A 370 9.69 4.64 17.98
C PRO A 370 10.14 4.40 19.43
N LEU A 371 10.85 3.30 19.70
CA LEU A 371 11.43 2.97 21.01
C LEU A 371 12.84 3.57 21.21
N GLY A 372 13.36 4.37 20.24
CA GLY A 372 14.65 5.05 20.37
C GLY A 372 15.88 4.19 20.03
N TYR A 373 15.72 2.97 19.54
CA TYR A 373 16.86 2.18 19.10
C TYR A 373 17.45 2.70 17.79
N LYS A 374 18.78 2.77 17.69
CA LYS A 374 19.50 3.19 16.47
C LYS A 374 19.11 2.33 15.28
N THR A 375 19.17 1.01 15.43
CA THR A 375 18.72 0.01 14.46
C THR A 375 17.50 -0.72 15.02
N ALA A 376 16.49 -0.94 14.20
CA ALA A 376 15.24 -1.58 14.62
C ALA A 376 15.47 -3.01 15.12
N PRO A 377 15.22 -3.30 16.42
CA PRO A 377 15.51 -4.62 17.00
C PRO A 377 14.65 -5.73 16.38
N CYS A 378 13.44 -5.40 15.94
CA CYS A 378 12.57 -6.34 15.23
C CYS A 378 13.18 -6.86 13.93
N MET A 379 13.91 -6.03 13.18
CA MET A 379 14.61 -6.47 11.96
C MET A 379 15.93 -7.15 12.25
N LEU A 380 16.63 -6.76 13.32
CA LEU A 380 17.87 -7.42 13.76
C LEU A 380 17.63 -8.86 14.20
N ALA A 381 16.53 -9.13 14.89
CA ALA A 381 16.21 -10.44 15.43
C ALA A 381 15.68 -11.46 14.40
N ILE A 382 15.42 -11.03 13.17
CA ILE A 382 15.25 -11.94 12.03
C ILE A 382 16.67 -12.31 11.57
N THR A 383 17.19 -13.46 12.03
CA THR A 383 18.57 -13.86 11.71
C THR A 383 18.67 -14.52 10.32
N PRO A 384 19.86 -14.52 9.70
CA PRO A 384 20.10 -15.23 8.43
C PRO A 384 19.74 -16.70 8.49
N GLU A 385 19.99 -17.37 9.61
CA GLU A 385 19.70 -18.79 9.82
C GLU A 385 18.18 -19.06 9.84
N LYS A 386 17.40 -18.17 10.48
CA LYS A 386 15.92 -18.24 10.42
C LYS A 386 15.41 -18.14 8.99
N VAL A 387 15.98 -17.21 8.21
CA VAL A 387 15.61 -17.05 6.79
C VAL A 387 16.01 -18.28 5.99
N MET A 388 17.22 -18.84 6.20
CA MET A 388 17.68 -20.06 5.56
C MET A 388 16.81 -21.27 5.88
N ALA A 389 16.31 -21.39 7.12
CA ALA A 389 15.40 -22.46 7.48
C ALA A 389 14.09 -22.42 6.66
N GLU A 390 13.60 -21.20 6.33
CA GLU A 390 12.41 -21.05 5.48
C GLU A 390 12.70 -21.26 4.00
N VAL A 391 13.91 -20.95 3.52
CA VAL A 391 14.35 -21.26 2.16
C VAL A 391 14.22 -22.74 1.85
N LYS A 392 14.61 -23.62 2.78
CA LYS A 392 14.51 -25.08 2.63
C LYS A 392 13.08 -25.58 2.36
N LYS A 393 12.06 -24.81 2.79
CA LYS A 393 10.65 -25.17 2.55
C LYS A 393 10.15 -24.74 1.15
N LEU A 394 10.89 -23.87 0.46
CA LEU A 394 10.53 -23.35 -0.86
C LEU A 394 11.27 -24.03 -2.02
N LEU A 395 12.41 -24.66 -1.75
CA LEU A 395 13.23 -25.41 -2.70
C LEU A 395 13.00 -26.90 -2.58
#